data_9bbba08313ee73d9b0a7f49bbfc08dbd
#
_entry.id   9bbba08313ee73d9b0a7f49bbfc08dbd
#
_cell.length_a   1.000
_cell.length_b   1.000
_cell.length_c   1.000
_cell.angle_alpha   90.00
_cell.angle_beta   90.00
_cell.angle_gamma   90.00
#
_symmetry.space_group_name_H-M   'P 1'
#
loop_
_entity.id
_entity.type
_entity.pdbx_description
1 polymer ?
#
loop_
_entity_poly.entity_id
_entity_poly.type
_entity_poly.pdbx_seq_one_letter_code
_entity_poly.pdbx_strand_id
1 'polypeptide(L)'
;MGVPPGFTFSLVLISARKMVDNPFMEAFLLVVLADMFLGFFKSFFPKAKKKVDSTTGLQGAIKHLAVMILILFSYPLIDAVGFTSIANAVLVFYIGQYGVSIMENLEVMGVPFPDFIKSRFKKMAVTDKKEKKVD
;
A
#
# COMPACT_ATOMS: atom_id res chain seq x y z
N MET A 1 26.34 2.53 6.32
CA MET A 1 26.02 2.10 7.69
C MET A 1 26.22 0.61 7.81
N GLY A 2 27.02 0.19 8.76
CA GLY A 2 27.20 -1.24 9.04
C GLY A 2 25.97 -1.85 9.69
N VAL A 3 25.85 -3.18 9.61
CA VAL A 3 24.83 -3.95 10.33
C VAL A 3 25.01 -3.73 11.84
N PRO A 4 23.91 -3.45 12.61
CA PRO A 4 24.03 -3.25 14.06
C PRO A 4 24.69 -4.45 14.74
N PRO A 5 25.47 -4.24 15.83
CA PRO A 5 25.99 -5.33 16.63
C PRO A 5 24.84 -6.25 17.08
N GLY A 6 24.99 -7.55 16.86
CA GLY A 6 23.96 -8.53 17.20
C GLY A 6 22.91 -8.79 16.13
N PHE A 7 22.99 -8.16 14.96
CA PHE A 7 22.11 -8.52 13.84
C PHE A 7 22.36 -9.96 13.41
N THR A 8 21.30 -10.74 13.39
CA THR A 8 21.33 -12.14 12.97
C THR A 8 20.13 -12.47 12.11
N PHE A 9 20.25 -13.52 11.31
CA PHE A 9 19.09 -14.02 10.52
C PHE A 9 17.90 -14.40 11.42
N SER A 10 18.18 -14.88 12.63
CA SER A 10 17.13 -15.16 13.63
C SER A 10 16.30 -13.93 13.97
N LEU A 11 16.89 -12.74 14.05
CA LEU A 11 16.16 -11.50 14.29
C LEU A 11 15.22 -11.16 13.11
N VAL A 12 15.64 -11.42 11.90
CA VAL A 12 14.79 -11.23 10.71
C VAL A 12 13.57 -12.16 10.79
N LEU A 13 13.76 -13.41 11.18
CA LEU A 13 12.66 -14.37 11.33
C LEU A 13 11.70 -13.97 12.47
N ILE A 14 12.23 -13.47 13.58
CA ILE A 14 11.41 -12.95 14.68
C ILE A 14 10.59 -11.74 14.21
N SER A 15 11.21 -10.83 13.49
CA SER A 15 10.53 -9.65 12.91
C SER A 15 9.46 -10.05 11.88
N ALA A 16 9.74 -11.04 11.05
CA ALA A 16 8.76 -11.58 10.10
C ALA A 16 7.55 -12.18 10.83
N ARG A 17 7.77 -12.87 11.93
CA ARG A 17 6.68 -13.41 12.75
C ARG A 17 5.84 -12.30 13.40
N LYS A 18 6.48 -11.28 13.97
CA LYS A 18 5.79 -10.11 14.53
C LYS A 18 4.99 -9.34 13.49
N MET A 19 5.49 -9.30 12.26
CA MET A 19 4.82 -8.62 11.15
C MET A 19 3.40 -9.16 10.92
N VAL A 20 3.19 -10.47 11.11
CA VAL A 20 1.88 -11.11 10.90
C VAL A 20 0.83 -10.54 11.86
N ASP A 21 1.22 -10.19 13.07
CA ASP A 21 0.32 -9.65 14.11
C ASP A 21 0.29 -8.11 14.12
N ASN A 22 0.95 -7.47 13.16
CA ASN A 22 1.00 -6.02 13.08
C ASN A 22 -0.28 -5.47 12.45
N PRO A 23 -1.05 -4.62 13.18
CA PRO A 23 -2.30 -4.05 12.64
C PRO A 23 -2.12 -3.26 11.35
N PHE A 24 -0.99 -2.59 11.16
CA PHE A 24 -0.69 -1.89 9.90
C PHE A 24 -0.48 -2.86 8.74
N MET A 25 0.11 -4.02 8.99
CA MET A 25 0.26 -5.06 7.97
C MET A 25 -1.08 -5.66 7.58
N GLU A 26 -1.93 -5.96 8.56
CA GLU A 26 -3.27 -6.45 8.31
C GLU A 26 -4.10 -5.45 7.51
N ALA A 27 -4.08 -4.17 7.90
CA ALA A 27 -4.75 -3.09 7.17
C ALA A 27 -4.20 -2.96 5.74
N PHE A 28 -2.89 -3.02 5.56
CA PHE A 28 -2.26 -2.98 4.24
C PHE A 28 -2.77 -4.11 3.33
N LEU A 29 -2.76 -5.34 3.82
CA LEU A 29 -3.22 -6.50 3.02
C LEU A 29 -4.70 -6.37 2.65
N LEU A 30 -5.54 -5.90 3.58
CA LEU A 30 -6.96 -5.69 3.34
C LEU A 30 -7.22 -4.62 2.28
N VAL A 31 -6.52 -3.49 2.33
CA VAL A 31 -6.71 -2.41 1.33
C VAL A 31 -6.19 -2.82 -0.04
N VAL A 32 -5.10 -3.60 -0.11
CA VAL A 32 -4.61 -4.13 -1.40
C VAL A 32 -5.66 -5.05 -2.03
N LEU A 33 -6.22 -5.97 -1.25
CA LEU A 33 -7.27 -6.88 -1.73
C LEU A 33 -8.52 -6.10 -2.15
N ALA A 34 -8.97 -5.14 -1.35
CA ALA A 34 -10.13 -4.31 -1.67
C ALA A 34 -9.92 -3.53 -2.97
N ASP A 35 -8.74 -2.93 -3.15
CA ASP A 35 -8.42 -2.19 -4.37
C ASP A 35 -8.42 -3.10 -5.61
N MET A 36 -7.86 -4.30 -5.50
CA MET A 36 -7.87 -5.27 -6.59
C MET A 36 -9.30 -5.65 -7.00
N PHE A 37 -10.17 -5.97 -6.02
CA PHE A 37 -11.56 -6.30 -6.30
C PHE A 37 -12.33 -5.12 -6.90
N LEU A 38 -12.21 -3.94 -6.31
CA LEU A 38 -12.91 -2.75 -6.80
C LEU A 38 -12.41 -2.32 -8.18
N GLY A 39 -11.10 -2.43 -8.42
CA GLY A 39 -10.52 -2.19 -9.73
C GLY A 39 -11.07 -3.12 -10.81
N PHE A 40 -11.29 -4.38 -10.46
CA PHE A 40 -11.93 -5.35 -11.34
C PHE A 40 -13.41 -5.00 -11.58
N PHE A 41 -14.17 -4.77 -10.51
CA PHE A 41 -15.62 -4.51 -10.61
C PHE A 41 -15.93 -3.19 -11.32
N LYS A 42 -15.13 -2.13 -11.14
CA LYS A 42 -15.39 -0.84 -11.80
C LYS A 42 -15.41 -0.95 -13.32
N SER A 43 -14.69 -1.91 -13.90
CA SER A 43 -14.64 -2.10 -15.35
C SER A 43 -15.99 -2.44 -15.98
N PHE A 44 -16.95 -2.92 -15.18
CA PHE A 44 -18.30 -3.20 -15.62
C PHE A 44 -19.22 -1.96 -15.63
N PHE A 45 -18.73 -0.81 -15.13
CA PHE A 45 -19.53 0.42 -15.06
C PHE A 45 -19.28 1.31 -16.29
N PRO A 46 -20.33 1.99 -16.81
CA PRO A 46 -20.22 2.80 -18.04
C PRO A 46 -19.19 3.94 -17.97
N LYS A 47 -18.92 4.46 -16.77
CA LYS A 47 -17.95 5.54 -16.54
C LYS A 47 -16.48 5.07 -16.51
N ALA A 48 -16.22 3.77 -16.60
CA ALA A 48 -14.87 3.25 -16.60
C ALA A 48 -14.15 3.68 -17.89
N LYS A 49 -13.03 4.38 -17.74
CA LYS A 49 -12.22 4.89 -18.87
C LYS A 49 -11.49 3.77 -19.63
N LYS A 50 -11.28 2.62 -18.99
CA LYS A 50 -10.64 1.45 -19.59
C LYS A 50 -11.46 0.22 -19.28
N LYS A 51 -11.86 -0.50 -20.31
CA LYS A 51 -12.38 -1.85 -20.17
C LYS A 51 -11.21 -2.78 -19.84
N VAL A 52 -11.45 -3.75 -18.98
CA VAL A 52 -10.44 -4.77 -18.67
C VAL A 52 -10.21 -5.61 -19.93
N ASP A 53 -9.02 -5.49 -20.49
CA ASP A 53 -8.47 -6.55 -21.30
C ASP A 53 -7.56 -7.43 -20.42
N SER A 54 -7.26 -8.63 -20.87
CA SER A 54 -6.45 -9.57 -20.09
C SER A 54 -5.03 -9.04 -19.80
N THR A 55 -4.46 -8.27 -20.69
CA THR A 55 -3.12 -7.69 -20.55
C THR A 55 -3.10 -6.60 -19.49
N THR A 56 -4.05 -5.66 -19.53
CA THR A 56 -4.15 -4.59 -18.53
C THR A 56 -4.44 -5.15 -17.13
N GLY A 57 -5.31 -6.15 -17.04
CA GLY A 57 -5.60 -6.83 -15.78
C GLY A 57 -4.38 -7.53 -15.20
N LEU A 58 -3.61 -8.21 -16.04
CA LEU A 58 -2.38 -8.88 -15.63
C LEU A 58 -1.31 -7.88 -15.14
N GLN A 59 -1.12 -6.77 -15.86
CA GLN A 59 -0.19 -5.72 -15.44
C GLN A 59 -0.57 -5.12 -14.08
N GLY A 60 -1.85 -4.89 -13.86
CA GLY A 60 -2.36 -4.43 -12.56
C GLY A 60 -2.05 -5.44 -11.44
N ALA A 61 -2.34 -6.71 -11.67
CA ALA A 61 -2.06 -7.78 -10.71
C ALA A 61 -0.56 -7.89 -10.39
N ILE A 62 0.30 -7.77 -11.41
CA ILE A 62 1.77 -7.80 -11.22
C ILE A 62 2.23 -6.63 -10.35
N LYS A 63 1.70 -5.42 -10.55
CA LYS A 63 2.04 -4.26 -9.71
C LYS A 63 1.67 -4.48 -8.24
N HIS A 64 0.47 -4.98 -7.97
CA HIS A 64 0.06 -5.28 -6.59
C HIS A 64 0.94 -6.36 -5.97
N LEU A 65 1.24 -7.41 -6.72
CA LEU A 65 2.14 -8.48 -6.27
C LEU A 65 3.54 -7.93 -5.96
N ALA A 66 4.08 -7.06 -6.82
CA ALA A 66 5.39 -6.44 -6.63
C ALA A 66 5.43 -5.61 -5.34
N VAL A 67 4.39 -4.82 -5.05
CA VAL A 67 4.30 -4.04 -3.80
C VAL A 67 4.20 -4.97 -2.59
N MET A 68 3.40 -6.03 -2.66
CA MET A 68 3.31 -7.02 -1.58
C MET A 68 4.66 -7.69 -1.31
N ILE A 69 5.36 -8.12 -2.35
CA ILE A 69 6.70 -8.72 -2.22
C ILE A 69 7.66 -7.72 -1.59
N LEU A 70 7.67 -6.47 -2.08
CA LEU A 70 8.51 -5.42 -1.52
C LEU A 70 8.31 -5.27 -0.02
N ILE A 71 7.05 -5.17 0.42
CA ILE A 71 6.72 -5.00 1.85
C ILE A 71 7.07 -6.24 2.66
N LEU A 72 6.69 -7.43 2.19
CA LEU A 72 6.93 -8.68 2.91
C LEU A 72 8.42 -8.96 3.15
N PHE A 73 9.28 -8.54 2.24
CA PHE A 73 10.73 -8.70 2.39
C PHE A 73 11.40 -7.53 3.09
N SER A 74 11.01 -6.29 2.80
CA SER A 74 11.66 -5.11 3.38
C SER A 74 11.28 -4.89 4.86
N TYR A 75 10.02 -5.15 5.22
CA TYR A 75 9.55 -4.89 6.59
C TYR A 75 10.36 -5.64 7.65
N PRO A 76 10.54 -6.99 7.54
CA PRO A 76 11.31 -7.71 8.54
C PRO A 76 12.78 -7.27 8.62
N LEU A 77 13.37 -6.91 7.49
CA LEU A 77 14.75 -6.41 7.47
C LEU A 77 14.89 -5.08 8.18
N ILE A 78 14.01 -4.13 7.88
CA ILE A 78 14.02 -2.78 8.48
C ILE A 78 13.73 -2.87 9.99
N ASP A 79 12.75 -3.69 10.38
CA ASP A 79 12.41 -3.91 11.79
C ASP A 79 13.56 -4.59 12.55
N ALA A 80 14.19 -5.60 11.97
CA ALA A 80 15.29 -6.33 12.59
C ALA A 80 16.52 -5.46 12.87
N VAL A 81 16.75 -4.42 12.07
CA VAL A 81 17.84 -3.45 12.31
C VAL A 81 17.42 -2.30 13.24
N GLY A 82 16.22 -2.36 13.82
CA GLY A 82 15.75 -1.40 14.83
C GLY A 82 15.01 -0.18 14.29
N PHE A 83 14.66 -0.16 13.01
CA PHE A 83 13.92 0.95 12.38
C PHE A 83 12.43 0.66 12.22
N THR A 84 11.79 0.12 13.26
CA THR A 84 10.36 -0.24 13.26
C THR A 84 9.45 0.91 12.85
N SER A 85 9.74 2.13 13.31
CA SER A 85 8.96 3.33 12.95
C SER A 85 9.00 3.61 11.45
N ILE A 86 10.15 3.39 10.81
CA ILE A 86 10.31 3.56 9.36
C ILE A 86 9.54 2.46 8.63
N ALA A 87 9.63 1.23 9.07
CA ALA A 87 8.89 0.12 8.51
C ALA A 87 7.36 0.39 8.55
N ASN A 88 6.85 0.83 9.69
CA ASN A 88 5.43 1.20 9.84
C ASN A 88 5.05 2.41 8.98
N ALA A 89 5.93 3.41 8.84
CA ALA A 89 5.68 4.58 7.99
C ALA A 89 5.52 4.17 6.51
N VAL A 90 6.31 3.22 6.04
CA VAL A 90 6.16 2.67 4.67
C VAL A 90 4.81 1.98 4.50
N LEU A 91 4.35 1.20 5.49
CA LEU A 91 3.01 0.61 5.47
C LEU A 91 1.92 1.67 5.41
N VAL A 92 1.99 2.69 6.26
CA VAL A 92 1.03 3.81 6.28
C VAL A 92 0.97 4.53 4.94
N PHE A 93 2.12 4.76 4.31
CA PHE A 93 2.20 5.33 2.97
C PHE A 93 1.41 4.51 1.95
N TYR A 94 1.63 3.20 1.89
CA TYR A 94 0.92 2.33 0.94
C TYR A 94 -0.57 2.18 1.29
N ILE A 95 -0.93 2.12 2.57
CA ILE A 95 -2.34 2.15 2.99
C ILE A 95 -3.02 3.41 2.44
N GLY A 96 -2.37 4.56 2.53
CA GLY A 96 -2.85 5.81 1.97
C GLY A 96 -3.02 5.75 0.44
N GLN A 97 -2.02 5.24 -0.27
CA GLN A 97 -2.07 5.09 -1.72
C GLN A 97 -3.22 4.19 -2.18
N TYR A 98 -3.36 3.02 -1.55
CA TYR A 98 -4.45 2.10 -1.87
C TYR A 98 -5.82 2.66 -1.44
N GLY A 99 -5.88 3.39 -0.32
CA GLY A 99 -7.10 4.08 0.11
C GLY A 99 -7.58 5.10 -0.91
N VAL A 100 -6.68 5.89 -1.48
CA VAL A 100 -7.03 6.84 -2.56
C VAL A 100 -7.53 6.08 -3.79
N SER A 101 -6.84 5.02 -4.20
CA SER A 101 -7.25 4.20 -5.34
C SER A 101 -8.64 3.58 -5.14
N ILE A 102 -8.91 3.05 -3.95
CA ILE A 102 -10.23 2.51 -3.57
C ILE A 102 -11.31 3.56 -3.74
N MET A 103 -11.09 4.78 -3.23
CA MET A 103 -12.06 5.87 -3.34
C MET A 103 -12.31 6.27 -4.79
N GLU A 104 -11.25 6.36 -5.61
CA GLU A 104 -11.39 6.64 -7.03
C GLU A 104 -12.19 5.56 -7.76
N ASN A 105 -11.95 4.29 -7.43
CA ASN A 105 -12.72 3.17 -7.99
C ASN A 105 -14.20 3.25 -7.58
N LEU A 106 -14.49 3.57 -6.32
CA LEU A 106 -15.86 3.74 -5.83
C LEU A 106 -16.57 4.91 -6.48
N GLU A 107 -15.88 6.02 -6.73
CA GLU A 107 -16.44 7.19 -7.44
C GLU A 107 -16.87 6.83 -8.87
N VAL A 108 -16.05 6.07 -9.59
CA VAL A 108 -16.41 5.58 -10.93
C VAL A 108 -17.65 4.70 -10.89
N MET A 109 -17.84 3.95 -9.81
CA MET A 109 -19.02 3.10 -9.59
C MET A 109 -20.25 3.88 -9.08
N GLY A 110 -20.12 5.19 -8.84
CA GLY A 110 -21.22 6.04 -8.35
C GLY A 110 -21.40 5.99 -6.84
N VAL A 111 -20.44 5.46 -6.10
CA VAL A 111 -20.49 5.44 -4.63
C VAL A 111 -19.83 6.72 -4.11
N PRO A 112 -20.60 7.63 -3.44
CA PRO A 112 -20.03 8.87 -2.92
C PRO A 112 -19.16 8.60 -1.70
N PHE A 113 -18.12 9.41 -1.55
CA PHE A 113 -17.23 9.35 -0.39
C PHE A 113 -17.05 10.76 0.20
N PRO A 114 -17.09 10.93 1.53
CA PRO A 114 -16.89 12.24 2.14
C PRO A 114 -15.48 12.79 1.87
N ASP A 115 -15.41 14.08 1.54
CA ASP A 115 -14.13 14.72 1.19
C ASP A 115 -13.11 14.69 2.32
N PHE A 116 -13.56 14.75 3.58
CA PHE A 116 -12.65 14.69 4.72
C PHE A 116 -11.93 13.33 4.82
N ILE A 117 -12.57 12.23 4.43
CA ILE A 117 -11.95 10.90 4.39
C ILE A 117 -10.94 10.82 3.25
N LYS A 118 -11.29 11.33 2.06
CA LYS A 118 -10.37 11.44 0.92
C LYS A 118 -9.10 12.22 1.28
N SER A 119 -9.25 13.36 1.93
CA SER A 119 -8.13 14.20 2.33
C SER A 119 -7.21 13.50 3.34
N ARG A 120 -7.76 12.67 4.22
CA ARG A 120 -6.98 11.88 5.18
C ARG A 120 -6.11 10.85 4.47
N PHE A 121 -6.67 10.08 3.55
CA PHE A 121 -5.90 9.10 2.78
C PHE A 121 -4.85 9.77 1.89
N LYS A 122 -5.17 10.91 1.27
CA LYS A 122 -4.20 11.68 0.49
C LYS A 122 -3.02 12.14 1.34
N LYS A 123 -3.26 12.58 2.58
CA LYS A 123 -2.20 12.95 3.52
C LYS A 123 -1.31 11.77 3.89
N MET A 124 -1.89 10.59 4.10
CA MET A 124 -1.12 9.36 4.36
C MET A 124 -0.23 8.96 3.19
N ALA A 125 -0.71 9.21 1.97
CA ALA A 125 -0.02 8.88 0.72
C ALA A 125 0.98 9.95 0.26
N VAL A 126 0.96 11.15 0.86
CA VAL A 126 1.87 12.23 0.48
C VAL A 126 3.22 12.01 1.14
N THR A 127 4.20 11.68 0.33
CA THR A 127 5.60 11.90 0.62
C THR A 127 6.04 13.13 -0.17
N ASP A 128 6.43 14.17 0.54
CA ASP A 128 7.25 15.31 0.08
C ASP A 128 6.98 15.91 -1.32
N LYS A 129 5.81 15.74 -1.90
CA LYS A 129 5.46 16.48 -3.13
C LYS A 129 5.34 17.99 -2.93
N LYS A 130 5.38 18.45 -1.67
CA LYS A 130 5.36 19.90 -1.38
C LYS A 130 6.68 20.59 -1.69
N GLU A 131 7.80 19.88 -1.70
CA GLU A 131 9.09 20.50 -2.00
C GLU A 131 9.32 20.77 -3.48
N LYS A 132 8.60 20.08 -4.37
CA LYS A 132 8.73 20.28 -5.83
C LYS A 132 7.89 21.41 -6.41
N LYS A 133 7.07 22.08 -5.62
CA LYS A 133 6.20 23.18 -6.08
C LYS A 133 6.63 24.57 -5.61
N VAL A 134 7.82 24.69 -5.03
CA VAL A 134 8.34 25.99 -4.51
C VAL A 134 9.38 26.60 -5.45
N ASP A 135 9.52 26.09 -6.65
CA ASP A 135 10.34 26.73 -7.68
C ASP A 135 9.47 27.48 -8.68
#